data_a5b5139999e81e3391428268ac35c670
#
_entry.id   a5b5139999e81e3391428268ac35c670
#
_cell.length_a   1.000
_cell.length_b   1.000
_cell.length_c   1.000
_cell.angle_alpha   90.00
_cell.angle_beta   90.00
_cell.angle_gamma   90.00
#
_symmetry.space_group_name_H-M   'P 1'
#
loop_
_entity.id
_entity.type
_entity.pdbx_description
1 polymer ?
#
loop_
_entity_poly.entity_id
_entity_poly.type
_entity_poly.pdbx_seq_one_letter_code
_entity_poly.pdbx_strand_id
1 'polypeptide(L)'
;MKKIICLITLAIALVCVLTACGGNKEAVTTDGSTSMNKVIGALGEAFQSDSGITITCNATGSGAGIQAVLEGRCDIGLASRDLKDEEKAKGLEGTVLAYDGIAIIVNPENSVNDLDLETIAKIYTGEIKNWKEIGGNDAEIVLIGREAGSGTRDGFESITDTEDKCAYRQELTSTGDVITTVASNPNAIGYASLASVKGTVKALKIDGVTASEETIKNGTYVVQRPFVLVTKTDVTLSESAQSFFNFITSEAAQGIIIAAGVVPAN
;
A
#
# COMPACT_ATOMS: atom_id res chain seq x y z
N MET A 1 -48.22 7.79 -52.98
CA MET A 1 -47.30 6.66 -52.71
C MET A 1 -45.84 7.01 -52.85
N LYS A 2 -45.37 7.72 -53.86
CA LYS A 2 -43.94 8.07 -54.06
C LYS A 2 -43.32 9.00 -53.02
N LYS A 3 -44.11 9.88 -52.37
CA LYS A 3 -43.64 10.81 -51.34
C LYS A 3 -43.43 10.18 -49.94
N ILE A 4 -44.11 9.07 -49.66
CA ILE A 4 -44.02 8.34 -48.38
C ILE A 4 -42.81 7.43 -48.37
N ILE A 5 -42.41 6.89 -49.53
CA ILE A 5 -41.22 6.03 -49.68
C ILE A 5 -39.93 6.82 -49.46
N CYS A 6 -39.85 8.10 -49.91
CA CYS A 6 -38.68 8.96 -49.70
C CYS A 6 -38.48 9.37 -48.24
N LEU A 7 -39.52 9.47 -47.44
CA LEU A 7 -39.43 9.81 -46.01
C LEU A 7 -38.93 8.62 -45.13
N ILE A 8 -39.29 7.40 -45.54
CA ILE A 8 -38.86 6.19 -44.81
C ILE A 8 -37.39 5.85 -45.11
N THR A 9 -36.88 6.09 -46.30
CA THR A 9 -35.48 5.90 -46.65
C THR A 9 -34.55 6.92 -46.00
N LEU A 10 -35.04 8.15 -45.74
CA LEU A 10 -34.27 9.18 -45.03
C LEU A 10 -34.21 8.92 -43.51
N ALA A 11 -35.27 8.32 -42.92
CA ALA A 11 -35.29 7.95 -41.50
C ALA A 11 -34.38 6.75 -41.17
N ILE A 12 -34.22 5.80 -42.07
CA ILE A 12 -33.33 4.64 -41.90
C ILE A 12 -31.83 5.04 -42.04
N ALA A 13 -31.49 6.03 -42.88
CA ALA A 13 -30.16 6.54 -43.00
C ALA A 13 -29.68 7.34 -41.79
N LEU A 14 -30.59 7.89 -41.00
CA LEU A 14 -30.24 8.69 -39.82
C LEU A 14 -30.01 7.83 -38.55
N VAL A 15 -30.49 6.58 -38.53
CA VAL A 15 -30.28 5.65 -37.39
C VAL A 15 -28.91 4.96 -37.43
N CYS A 16 -28.24 4.92 -38.59
CA CYS A 16 -26.92 4.26 -38.74
C CYS A 16 -25.72 5.12 -38.35
N VAL A 17 -25.89 6.37 -37.89
CA VAL A 17 -24.77 7.28 -37.58
C VAL A 17 -24.55 7.43 -36.06
N LEU A 18 -25.36 6.79 -35.20
CA LEU A 18 -25.21 6.89 -33.74
C LEU A 18 -24.49 5.69 -33.09
N THR A 19 -23.91 4.78 -33.86
CA THR A 19 -22.96 3.79 -33.37
C THR A 19 -21.52 4.24 -33.61
N ALA A 20 -21.22 5.51 -33.32
CA ALA A 20 -19.86 6.01 -33.25
C ALA A 20 -19.31 5.76 -31.86
N CYS A 21 -18.61 4.67 -31.67
CA CYS A 21 -17.36 4.54 -30.94
C CYS A 21 -17.20 5.43 -29.69
N GLY A 22 -17.96 5.15 -28.68
CA GLY A 22 -17.52 5.35 -27.32
C GLY A 22 -17.45 3.97 -26.67
N GLY A 23 -16.45 3.19 -27.00
CA GLY A 23 -16.11 2.04 -26.15
C GLY A 23 -15.84 2.61 -24.78
N ASN A 24 -16.75 2.44 -23.83
CA ASN A 24 -16.46 2.69 -22.42
C ASN A 24 -15.26 1.80 -22.10
N LYS A 25 -14.09 2.43 -21.99
CA LYS A 25 -12.93 1.72 -21.46
C LYS A 25 -13.31 1.33 -20.03
N GLU A 26 -13.26 0.04 -19.75
CA GLU A 26 -13.54 -0.47 -18.41
C GLU A 26 -12.58 0.19 -17.44
N ALA A 27 -13.12 0.75 -16.35
CA ALA A 27 -12.32 1.24 -15.26
C ALA A 27 -11.59 0.06 -14.59
N VAL A 28 -10.35 0.28 -14.17
CA VAL A 28 -9.59 -0.72 -13.42
C VAL A 28 -9.73 -0.46 -11.92
N THR A 29 -10.02 -1.50 -11.17
CA THR A 29 -10.17 -1.44 -9.72
C THR A 29 -9.01 -2.13 -9.02
N THR A 30 -8.39 -1.42 -8.08
CA THR A 30 -7.41 -1.99 -7.17
C THR A 30 -7.92 -1.86 -5.73
N ASP A 31 -7.59 -2.83 -4.88
CA ASP A 31 -8.02 -2.84 -3.49
C ASP A 31 -6.94 -3.41 -2.58
N GLY A 32 -6.76 -2.85 -1.38
CA GLY A 32 -5.87 -3.43 -0.39
C GLY A 32 -5.03 -2.45 0.41
N SER A 33 -3.74 -2.67 0.42
CA SER A 33 -2.78 -2.01 1.31
C SER A 33 -2.87 -0.48 1.33
N THR A 34 -3.18 0.08 2.50
CA THR A 34 -3.20 1.53 2.73
C THR A 34 -1.81 2.18 2.56
N SER A 35 -0.72 1.41 2.73
CA SER A 35 0.64 1.88 2.50
C SER A 35 0.96 2.07 1.01
N MET A 36 0.29 1.33 0.13
CA MET A 36 0.49 1.43 -1.32
C MET A 36 -0.33 2.55 -1.97
N ASN A 37 -1.28 3.15 -1.25
CA ASN A 37 -2.22 4.13 -1.80
C ASN A 37 -1.52 5.29 -2.54
N LYS A 38 -0.42 5.80 -1.99
CA LYS A 38 0.34 6.90 -2.60
C LYS A 38 0.98 6.49 -3.93
N VAL A 39 1.66 5.36 -3.98
CA VAL A 39 2.35 4.90 -5.20
C VAL A 39 1.36 4.45 -6.28
N ILE A 40 0.31 3.71 -5.90
CA ILE A 40 -0.73 3.26 -6.86
C ILE A 40 -1.55 4.46 -7.36
N GLY A 41 -1.84 5.44 -6.50
CA GLY A 41 -2.49 6.69 -6.91
C GLY A 41 -1.69 7.43 -7.97
N ALA A 42 -0.39 7.64 -7.74
CA ALA A 42 0.50 8.32 -8.70
C ALA A 42 0.64 7.55 -10.04
N LEU A 43 0.76 6.22 -9.97
CA LEU A 43 0.81 5.36 -11.16
C LEU A 43 -0.53 5.38 -11.91
N GLY A 44 -1.65 5.37 -11.18
CA GLY A 44 -3.00 5.45 -11.74
C GLY A 44 -3.26 6.76 -12.46
N GLU A 45 -2.86 7.89 -11.86
CA GLU A 45 -2.98 9.23 -12.49
C GLU A 45 -2.16 9.31 -13.78
N ALA A 46 -0.91 8.82 -13.76
CA ALA A 46 -0.05 8.81 -14.95
C ALA A 46 -0.66 7.93 -16.06
N PHE A 47 -1.09 6.72 -15.73
CA PHE A 47 -1.71 5.81 -16.69
C PHE A 47 -3.02 6.38 -17.26
N GLN A 48 -3.86 6.96 -16.42
CA GLN A 48 -5.11 7.59 -16.83
C GLN A 48 -4.88 8.75 -17.79
N SER A 49 -3.85 9.56 -17.55
CA SER A 49 -3.46 10.68 -18.43
C SER A 49 -3.15 10.21 -19.84
N ASP A 50 -2.46 9.08 -20.00
CA ASP A 50 -2.01 8.57 -21.30
C ASP A 50 -3.08 7.69 -21.98
N SER A 51 -3.76 6.84 -21.21
CA SER A 51 -4.68 5.83 -21.75
C SER A 51 -6.14 6.29 -21.79
N GLY A 52 -6.52 7.25 -20.93
CA GLY A 52 -7.91 7.64 -20.65
C GLY A 52 -8.70 6.60 -19.86
N ILE A 53 -8.04 5.55 -19.31
CA ILE A 53 -8.66 4.52 -18.47
C ILE A 53 -8.61 4.99 -17.00
N THR A 54 -9.76 5.01 -16.35
CA THR A 54 -9.85 5.39 -14.92
C THR A 54 -9.34 4.26 -14.03
N ILE A 55 -8.47 4.60 -13.08
CA ILE A 55 -7.98 3.68 -12.05
C ILE A 55 -8.62 4.04 -10.72
N THR A 56 -9.30 3.10 -10.09
CA THR A 56 -9.85 3.24 -8.74
C THR A 56 -8.98 2.48 -7.75
N CYS A 57 -8.52 3.15 -6.70
CA CYS A 57 -7.72 2.54 -5.65
C CYS A 57 -8.48 2.59 -4.32
N ASN A 58 -8.89 1.42 -3.82
CA ASN A 58 -9.52 1.27 -2.51
C ASN A 58 -8.45 0.86 -1.48
N ALA A 59 -8.32 1.64 -0.41
CA ALA A 59 -7.30 1.42 0.61
C ALA A 59 -7.91 0.76 1.85
N THR A 60 -8.15 -0.56 1.79
CA THR A 60 -8.91 -1.33 2.80
C THR A 60 -8.06 -2.21 3.70
N GLY A 61 -6.75 -2.33 3.41
CA GLY A 61 -5.81 -3.23 4.09
C GLY A 61 -5.46 -4.45 3.24
N SER A 62 -4.24 -5.00 3.44
CA SER A 62 -3.70 -6.07 2.57
C SER A 62 -4.58 -7.33 2.56
N GLY A 63 -5.05 -7.77 3.72
CA GLY A 63 -5.93 -8.95 3.82
C GLY A 63 -7.26 -8.75 3.11
N ALA A 64 -7.86 -7.56 3.22
CA ALA A 64 -9.11 -7.21 2.54
C ALA A 64 -8.92 -7.18 1.01
N GLY A 65 -7.80 -6.61 0.51
CA GLY A 65 -7.47 -6.61 -0.91
C GLY A 65 -7.24 -8.02 -1.47
N ILE A 66 -6.51 -8.86 -0.75
CA ILE A 66 -6.31 -10.26 -1.11
C ILE A 66 -7.64 -11.00 -1.22
N GLN A 67 -8.53 -10.79 -0.24
CA GLN A 67 -9.87 -11.37 -0.26
C GLN A 67 -10.74 -10.81 -1.41
N ALA A 68 -10.58 -9.52 -1.73
CA ALA A 68 -11.29 -8.89 -2.84
C ALA A 68 -10.94 -9.54 -4.20
N VAL A 69 -9.65 -9.87 -4.43
CA VAL A 69 -9.23 -10.61 -5.63
C VAL A 69 -9.82 -12.02 -5.65
N LEU A 70 -9.78 -12.75 -4.54
CA LEU A 70 -10.37 -14.10 -4.45
C LEU A 70 -11.85 -14.11 -4.82
N GLU A 71 -12.59 -13.08 -4.40
CA GLU A 71 -14.01 -12.92 -4.65
C GLU A 71 -14.35 -12.24 -6.00
N GLY A 72 -13.35 -11.79 -6.75
CA GLY A 72 -13.54 -11.08 -8.02
C GLY A 72 -14.15 -9.68 -7.84
N ARG A 73 -13.94 -9.02 -6.69
CA ARG A 73 -14.43 -7.66 -6.40
C ARG A 73 -13.49 -6.56 -6.84
N CYS A 74 -12.24 -6.89 -7.17
CA CYS A 74 -11.28 -5.99 -7.80
C CYS A 74 -10.42 -6.77 -8.81
N ASP A 75 -9.79 -6.02 -9.72
CA ASP A 75 -8.94 -6.58 -10.77
C ASP A 75 -7.55 -6.96 -10.24
N ILE A 76 -6.97 -6.08 -9.39
CA ILE A 76 -5.63 -6.24 -8.82
C ILE A 76 -5.68 -5.96 -7.33
N GLY A 77 -5.25 -6.92 -6.52
CA GLY A 77 -5.08 -6.75 -5.09
C GLY A 77 -3.74 -6.08 -4.75
N LEU A 78 -3.71 -5.39 -3.63
CA LEU A 78 -2.53 -4.68 -3.14
C LEU A 78 -2.14 -5.24 -1.77
N ALA A 79 -0.98 -5.85 -1.66
CA ALA A 79 -0.46 -6.35 -0.40
C ALA A 79 0.89 -5.71 -0.07
N SER A 80 1.11 -5.39 1.19
CA SER A 80 2.38 -4.88 1.70
C SER A 80 3.12 -5.92 2.54
N ARG A 81 3.07 -7.14 2.06
CA ARG A 81 3.78 -8.35 2.46
C ARG A 81 3.70 -9.39 1.36
N ASP A 82 4.50 -10.44 1.48
CA ASP A 82 4.35 -11.61 0.62
C ASP A 82 3.01 -12.32 0.86
N LEU A 83 2.55 -13.05 -0.16
CA LEU A 83 1.41 -13.94 -0.02
C LEU A 83 1.76 -15.12 0.87
N LYS A 84 0.86 -15.46 1.80
CA LYS A 84 0.95 -16.66 2.61
C LYS A 84 0.72 -17.91 1.73
N ASP A 85 1.26 -19.05 2.14
CA ASP A 85 1.13 -20.29 1.36
C ASP A 85 -0.34 -20.74 1.19
N GLU A 86 -1.18 -20.47 2.20
CA GLU A 86 -2.62 -20.69 2.11
C GLU A 86 -3.34 -19.79 1.09
N GLU A 87 -2.81 -18.59 0.84
CA GLU A 87 -3.33 -17.65 -0.17
C GLU A 87 -2.92 -18.10 -1.57
N LYS A 88 -1.65 -18.51 -1.75
CA LYS A 88 -1.15 -19.10 -2.98
C LYS A 88 -1.90 -20.41 -3.32
N ALA A 89 -2.18 -21.24 -2.32
CA ALA A 89 -2.94 -22.50 -2.50
C ALA A 89 -4.38 -22.25 -2.99
N LYS A 90 -4.93 -21.04 -2.80
CA LYS A 90 -6.24 -20.62 -3.33
C LYS A 90 -6.15 -20.07 -4.77
N GLY A 91 -5.00 -20.20 -5.44
CA GLY A 91 -4.79 -19.75 -6.81
C GLY A 91 -4.46 -18.26 -6.93
N LEU A 92 -3.85 -17.67 -5.90
CA LEU A 92 -3.34 -16.30 -5.99
C LEU A 92 -1.86 -16.30 -6.36
N GLU A 93 -1.50 -15.32 -7.17
CA GLU A 93 -0.12 -15.01 -7.56
C GLU A 93 0.24 -13.59 -7.14
N GLY A 94 1.48 -13.41 -6.65
CA GLY A 94 2.01 -12.13 -6.24
C GLY A 94 3.17 -11.69 -7.13
N THR A 95 3.09 -10.47 -7.66
CA THR A 95 4.19 -9.81 -8.38
C THR A 95 4.74 -8.67 -7.54
N VAL A 96 6.02 -8.70 -7.20
CA VAL A 96 6.65 -7.62 -6.42
C VAL A 96 6.78 -6.38 -7.30
N LEU A 97 6.16 -5.29 -6.88
CA LEU A 97 6.22 -3.97 -7.52
C LEU A 97 7.43 -3.17 -7.04
N ALA A 98 7.64 -3.15 -5.73
CA ALA A 98 8.63 -2.31 -5.08
C ALA A 98 8.94 -2.83 -3.66
N TYR A 99 9.97 -2.28 -3.04
CA TYR A 99 10.29 -2.45 -1.62
C TYR A 99 10.07 -1.15 -0.85
N ASP A 100 9.48 -1.24 0.33
CA ASP A 100 9.18 -0.12 1.22
C ASP A 100 9.73 -0.38 2.62
N GLY A 101 10.32 0.64 3.23
CA GLY A 101 10.74 0.60 4.62
C GLY A 101 9.54 0.72 5.56
N ILE A 102 9.53 -0.04 6.65
CA ILE A 102 8.64 0.19 7.76
C ILE A 102 9.38 1.08 8.76
N ALA A 103 9.05 2.36 8.76
CA ALA A 103 9.64 3.32 9.68
C ALA A 103 9.00 3.18 11.07
N ILE A 104 9.83 3.09 12.11
CA ILE A 104 9.40 3.25 13.48
C ILE A 104 9.29 4.75 13.74
N ILE A 105 8.10 5.21 14.11
CA ILE A 105 7.79 6.63 14.22
C ILE A 105 7.39 7.01 15.63
N VAL A 106 7.83 8.20 16.04
CA VAL A 106 7.47 8.84 17.31
C VAL A 106 7.07 10.29 17.07
N ASN A 107 6.47 10.91 18.08
CA ASN A 107 6.22 12.34 18.04
C ASN A 107 7.55 13.12 17.92
N PRO A 108 7.61 14.25 17.21
CA PRO A 108 8.84 15.06 17.08
C PRO A 108 9.42 15.53 18.42
N GLU A 109 8.60 15.69 19.47
CA GLU A 109 9.04 16.09 20.82
C GLU A 109 9.69 14.94 21.62
N ASN A 110 9.58 13.69 21.15
CA ASN A 110 10.24 12.56 21.81
C ASN A 110 11.76 12.68 21.68
N SER A 111 12.50 12.50 22.78
CA SER A 111 13.96 12.67 22.84
C SER A 111 14.74 11.47 22.27
N VAL A 112 14.12 10.30 22.15
CA VAL A 112 14.75 9.10 21.57
C VAL A 112 14.92 9.26 20.08
N ASN A 113 16.09 8.86 19.53
CA ASN A 113 16.41 9.02 18.11
C ASN A 113 16.85 7.71 17.44
N ASP A 114 17.21 6.71 18.22
CA ASP A 114 17.75 5.44 17.74
C ASP A 114 17.35 4.33 18.68
N LEU A 115 16.97 3.18 18.15
CA LEU A 115 16.69 1.96 18.91
C LEU A 115 17.23 0.75 18.12
N ASP A 116 17.73 -0.25 18.84
CA ASP A 116 17.98 -1.54 18.22
C ASP A 116 16.67 -2.35 18.05
N LEU A 117 16.72 -3.35 17.19
CA LEU A 117 15.54 -4.16 16.84
C LEU A 117 15.02 -4.95 18.06
N GLU A 118 15.91 -5.41 18.94
CA GLU A 118 15.55 -6.14 20.16
C GLU A 118 14.79 -5.24 21.15
N THR A 119 15.25 -4.00 21.32
CA THR A 119 14.56 -3.00 22.15
C THR A 119 13.17 -2.67 21.60
N ILE A 120 13.03 -2.54 20.27
CA ILE A 120 11.73 -2.35 19.64
C ILE A 120 10.80 -3.53 19.94
N ALA A 121 11.26 -4.77 19.81
CA ALA A 121 10.49 -5.96 20.15
C ALA A 121 10.03 -5.94 21.61
N LYS A 122 10.93 -5.61 22.57
CA LYS A 122 10.59 -5.50 23.99
C LYS A 122 9.57 -4.41 24.30
N ILE A 123 9.63 -3.29 23.58
CA ILE A 123 8.63 -2.24 23.68
C ILE A 123 7.26 -2.79 23.25
N TYR A 124 7.19 -3.41 22.08
CA TYR A 124 5.92 -3.87 21.52
C TYR A 124 5.33 -5.07 22.24
N THR A 125 6.15 -5.92 22.86
CA THR A 125 5.68 -7.01 23.75
C THR A 125 5.30 -6.52 25.14
N GLY A 126 5.55 -5.24 25.47
CA GLY A 126 5.23 -4.64 26.77
C GLY A 126 6.19 -5.01 27.89
N GLU A 127 7.39 -5.48 27.56
CA GLU A 127 8.48 -5.65 28.54
C GLU A 127 9.07 -4.30 28.96
N ILE A 128 9.26 -3.37 28.00
CA ILE A 128 9.65 -1.98 28.24
C ILE A 128 8.39 -1.12 28.14
N LYS A 129 8.03 -0.40 29.19
CA LYS A 129 6.78 0.36 29.29
C LYS A 129 6.96 1.86 29.49
N ASN A 130 8.16 2.30 29.81
CA ASN A 130 8.44 3.70 30.08
C ASN A 130 9.64 4.19 29.26
N TRP A 131 9.49 5.34 28.62
CA TRP A 131 10.54 5.93 27.81
C TRP A 131 11.86 6.14 28.54
N LYS A 132 11.85 6.37 29.87
CA LYS A 132 13.09 6.52 30.66
C LYS A 132 13.95 5.27 30.68
N GLU A 133 13.39 4.09 30.49
CA GLU A 133 14.13 2.83 30.44
C GLU A 133 15.09 2.75 29.25
N ILE A 134 14.82 3.58 28.24
CA ILE A 134 15.58 3.66 26.99
C ILE A 134 16.12 5.08 26.71
N GLY A 135 16.34 5.87 27.77
CA GLY A 135 16.95 7.20 27.69
C GLY A 135 16.03 8.34 27.30
N GLY A 136 14.72 8.11 27.28
CA GLY A 136 13.69 9.13 27.06
C GLY A 136 13.17 9.77 28.34
N ASN A 137 12.07 10.50 28.25
CA ASN A 137 11.39 11.15 29.36
C ASN A 137 10.74 10.12 30.29
N ASP A 138 10.50 10.48 31.59
CA ASP A 138 9.73 9.63 32.49
C ASP A 138 8.23 9.70 32.13
N ALA A 139 7.83 8.86 31.16
CA ALA A 139 6.48 8.78 30.65
C ALA A 139 6.19 7.37 30.13
N GLU A 140 4.94 6.90 30.30
CA GLU A 140 4.49 5.62 29.77
C GLU A 140 4.49 5.62 28.23
N ILE A 141 4.98 4.52 27.63
CA ILE A 141 4.97 4.34 26.17
C ILE A 141 3.56 3.97 25.72
N VAL A 142 3.03 4.69 24.73
CA VAL A 142 1.72 4.41 24.11
C VAL A 142 1.93 3.71 22.79
N LEU A 143 1.63 2.40 22.75
CA LEU A 143 1.84 1.55 21.59
C LEU A 143 0.70 1.71 20.58
N ILE A 144 1.01 2.25 19.41
CA ILE A 144 0.07 2.39 18.30
C ILE A 144 0.42 1.36 17.23
N GLY A 145 -0.54 0.52 16.90
CA GLY A 145 -0.40 -0.51 15.88
C GLY A 145 -1.46 -0.43 14.80
N ARG A 146 -1.48 -1.46 13.98
CA ARG A 146 -2.43 -1.66 12.91
C ARG A 146 -3.35 -2.84 13.25
N GLU A 147 -4.52 -2.82 12.64
CA GLU A 147 -5.52 -3.88 12.69
C GLU A 147 -4.99 -5.23 12.18
N ALA A 148 -5.64 -6.31 12.58
CA ALA A 148 -5.40 -7.63 12.00
C ALA A 148 -5.67 -7.61 10.48
N GLY A 149 -4.82 -8.27 9.68
CA GLY A 149 -4.89 -8.24 8.21
C GLY A 149 -4.15 -7.06 7.56
N SER A 150 -3.55 -6.17 8.36
CA SER A 150 -2.62 -5.17 7.84
C SER A 150 -1.30 -5.81 7.44
N GLY A 151 -0.92 -5.75 6.15
CA GLY A 151 0.39 -6.23 5.72
C GLY A 151 1.57 -5.46 6.31
N THR A 152 1.36 -4.22 6.81
CA THR A 152 2.38 -3.49 7.56
C THR A 152 2.58 -4.09 8.94
N ARG A 153 1.48 -4.49 9.62
CA ARG A 153 1.54 -5.22 10.88
C ARG A 153 2.24 -6.56 10.70
N ASP A 154 1.76 -7.36 9.72
CA ASP A 154 2.36 -8.67 9.43
C ASP A 154 3.87 -8.56 9.16
N GLY A 155 4.30 -7.60 8.33
CA GLY A 155 5.71 -7.38 8.04
C GLY A 155 6.51 -6.89 9.25
N PHE A 156 5.97 -5.97 10.06
CA PHE A 156 6.60 -5.48 11.26
C PHE A 156 6.76 -6.58 12.31
N GLU A 157 5.69 -7.28 12.64
CA GLU A 157 5.70 -8.34 13.65
C GLU A 157 6.61 -9.51 13.25
N SER A 158 6.65 -9.87 11.97
CA SER A 158 7.54 -10.92 11.45
C SER A 158 9.03 -10.54 11.58
N ILE A 159 9.38 -9.29 11.23
CA ILE A 159 10.77 -8.83 11.30
C ILE A 159 11.25 -8.69 12.76
N THR A 160 10.35 -8.34 13.67
CA THR A 160 10.66 -8.17 15.11
C THR A 160 10.46 -9.44 15.93
N ASP A 161 10.04 -10.56 15.33
CA ASP A 161 9.69 -11.83 16.01
C ASP A 161 8.62 -11.63 17.12
N THR A 162 7.63 -10.80 16.82
CA THR A 162 6.57 -10.43 17.78
C THR A 162 5.17 -10.79 17.29
N GLU A 163 5.05 -11.74 16.35
CA GLU A 163 3.75 -12.19 15.85
C GLU A 163 2.84 -12.62 17.01
N ASP A 164 1.63 -12.05 17.03
CA ASP A 164 0.60 -12.28 18.04
C ASP A 164 0.99 -11.94 19.49
N LYS A 165 2.13 -11.26 19.72
CA LYS A 165 2.64 -10.91 21.06
C LYS A 165 2.56 -9.42 21.36
N CYS A 166 2.23 -8.58 20.37
CA CYS A 166 2.23 -7.13 20.56
C CYS A 166 1.10 -6.66 21.48
N ALA A 167 1.45 -5.83 22.45
CA ALA A 167 0.53 -5.28 23.46
C ALA A 167 -0.01 -3.90 23.03
N TYR A 168 -0.58 -3.79 21.84
CA TYR A 168 -1.09 -2.52 21.32
C TYR A 168 -2.10 -1.86 22.26
N ARG A 169 -1.90 -0.58 22.54
CA ARG A 169 -2.88 0.26 23.23
C ARG A 169 -4.03 0.64 22.31
N GLN A 170 -3.71 0.81 21.03
CA GLN A 170 -4.67 1.16 19.99
C GLN A 170 -4.28 0.52 18.66
N GLU A 171 -5.25 -0.10 17.99
CA GLU A 171 -5.12 -0.65 16.64
C GLU A 171 -5.91 0.22 15.66
N LEU A 172 -5.26 0.65 14.57
CA LEU A 172 -5.81 1.59 13.61
C LEU A 172 -5.90 0.97 12.22
N THR A 173 -6.86 1.43 11.42
CA THR A 173 -7.22 0.81 10.14
C THR A 173 -6.44 1.34 8.95
N SER A 174 -5.65 2.42 9.12
CA SER A 174 -4.85 2.95 8.02
C SER A 174 -3.46 3.44 8.45
N THR A 175 -2.52 3.49 7.51
CA THR A 175 -1.20 4.09 7.70
C THR A 175 -1.31 5.56 8.10
N GLY A 176 -2.26 6.30 7.51
CA GLY A 176 -2.48 7.71 7.82
C GLY A 176 -2.94 7.94 9.25
N ASP A 177 -3.83 7.07 9.78
CA ASP A 177 -4.32 7.17 11.15
C ASP A 177 -3.21 6.93 12.16
N VAL A 178 -2.30 5.97 11.92
CA VAL A 178 -1.12 5.75 12.77
C VAL A 178 -0.26 7.01 12.83
N ILE A 179 0.07 7.59 11.67
CA ILE A 179 0.87 8.81 11.60
C ILE A 179 0.20 9.96 12.36
N THR A 180 -1.10 10.17 12.15
CA THR A 180 -1.86 11.24 12.81
C THR A 180 -1.91 11.06 14.33
N THR A 181 -2.13 9.82 14.79
CA THR A 181 -2.21 9.49 16.21
C THR A 181 -0.85 9.69 16.91
N VAL A 182 0.23 9.23 16.28
CA VAL A 182 1.60 9.43 16.80
C VAL A 182 1.96 10.93 16.81
N ALA A 183 1.62 11.67 15.77
CA ALA A 183 1.86 13.11 15.68
C ALA A 183 1.16 13.90 16.80
N SER A 184 0.01 13.42 17.28
CA SER A 184 -0.79 14.10 18.32
C SER A 184 -0.45 13.69 19.76
N ASN A 185 0.38 12.66 19.95
CA ASN A 185 0.70 12.13 21.28
C ASN A 185 2.22 12.04 21.51
N PRO A 186 2.81 12.90 22.37
CA PRO A 186 4.26 12.90 22.66
C PRO A 186 4.82 11.58 23.17
N ASN A 187 3.97 10.72 23.76
CA ASN A 187 4.37 9.45 24.34
C ASN A 187 4.15 8.26 23.41
N ALA A 188 3.59 8.49 22.22
CA ALA A 188 3.28 7.42 21.29
C ALA A 188 4.51 6.95 20.51
N ILE A 189 4.53 5.65 20.26
CA ILE A 189 5.35 4.98 19.24
C ILE A 189 4.43 4.23 18.30
N GLY A 190 4.75 4.25 17.02
CA GLY A 190 4.02 3.52 15.97
C GLY A 190 4.96 3.08 14.86
N TYR A 191 4.40 2.40 13.88
CA TYR A 191 5.12 2.04 12.65
C TYR A 191 4.28 2.38 11.41
N ALA A 192 4.94 2.81 10.36
CA ALA A 192 4.28 3.23 9.13
C ALA A 192 5.18 2.98 7.91
N SER A 193 4.57 2.90 6.72
CA SER A 193 5.31 2.96 5.45
C SER A 193 6.17 4.21 5.39
N LEU A 194 7.47 4.06 5.11
CA LEU A 194 8.41 5.17 4.97
C LEU A 194 7.94 6.17 3.91
N ALA A 195 7.39 5.66 2.81
CA ALA A 195 6.84 6.49 1.72
C ALA A 195 5.71 7.43 2.17
N SER A 196 5.05 7.14 3.29
CA SER A 196 3.97 7.95 3.88
C SER A 196 4.45 8.90 4.97
N VAL A 197 5.66 8.70 5.51
CA VAL A 197 6.20 9.53 6.60
C VAL A 197 6.52 10.94 6.10
N LYS A 198 6.06 11.92 6.86
CA LYS A 198 6.30 13.35 6.64
C LYS A 198 6.81 13.99 7.91
N GLY A 199 7.21 15.27 7.85
CA GLY A 199 7.75 16.01 8.99
C GLY A 199 6.83 16.20 10.21
N THR A 200 5.60 15.66 10.18
CA THR A 200 4.68 15.65 11.31
C THR A 200 5.04 14.61 12.38
N VAL A 201 5.85 13.63 12.03
CA VAL A 201 6.39 12.61 12.93
C VAL A 201 7.89 12.45 12.69
N LYS A 202 8.59 11.92 13.67
CA LYS A 202 10.01 11.60 13.60
C LYS A 202 10.19 10.11 13.40
N ALA A 203 10.89 9.70 12.33
CA ALA A 203 11.36 8.34 12.15
C ALA A 203 12.63 8.11 12.98
N LEU A 204 12.65 7.04 13.76
CA LEU A 204 13.82 6.60 14.51
C LEU A 204 14.81 5.91 13.56
N LYS A 205 16.08 5.99 13.91
CA LYS A 205 17.09 5.06 13.37
C LYS A 205 16.86 3.68 13.98
N ILE A 206 17.30 2.66 13.26
CA ILE A 206 17.32 1.29 13.78
C ILE A 206 18.75 0.79 13.65
N ASP A 207 19.38 0.42 14.76
CA ASP A 207 20.79 0.02 14.82
C ASP A 207 21.74 1.06 14.18
N GLY A 208 21.47 2.36 14.42
CA GLY A 208 22.20 3.47 13.83
C GLY A 208 21.87 3.78 12.37
N VAL A 209 21.04 2.96 11.69
CA VAL A 209 20.71 3.10 10.27
C VAL A 209 19.44 3.95 10.12
N THR A 210 19.51 5.01 9.32
CA THR A 210 18.36 5.82 8.94
C THR A 210 17.56 5.13 7.85
N ALA A 211 16.25 5.07 8.00
CA ALA A 211 15.36 4.61 6.94
C ALA A 211 15.42 5.59 5.74
N SER A 212 15.87 5.13 4.59
CA SER A 212 15.94 5.89 3.35
C SER A 212 15.86 4.95 2.14
N GLU A 213 15.58 5.51 0.96
CA GLU A 213 15.62 4.75 -0.29
C GLU A 213 16.96 4.03 -0.49
N GLU A 214 18.07 4.72 -0.20
CA GLU A 214 19.43 4.16 -0.33
C GLU A 214 19.63 2.97 0.62
N THR A 215 19.26 3.10 1.90
CA THR A 215 19.45 2.05 2.91
C THR A 215 18.49 0.87 2.75
N ILE A 216 17.33 1.09 2.14
CA ILE A 216 16.41 0.02 1.72
C ILE A 216 17.02 -0.72 0.52
N LYS A 217 17.47 0.02 -0.51
CA LYS A 217 18.04 -0.54 -1.74
C LYS A 217 19.30 -1.39 -1.49
N ASN A 218 20.18 -0.94 -0.61
CA ASN A 218 21.40 -1.68 -0.28
C ASN A 218 21.21 -2.72 0.83
N GLY A 219 20.00 -2.86 1.39
CA GLY A 219 19.65 -3.85 2.41
C GLY A 219 20.16 -3.55 3.83
N THR A 220 20.75 -2.37 4.08
CA THR A 220 21.25 -2.00 5.42
C THR A 220 20.12 -1.63 6.38
N TYR A 221 19.00 -1.09 5.89
CA TYR A 221 17.79 -0.91 6.69
C TYR A 221 16.98 -2.21 6.68
N VAL A 222 17.01 -2.93 7.79
CA VAL A 222 16.48 -4.31 7.87
C VAL A 222 14.94 -4.37 7.96
N VAL A 223 14.28 -3.30 8.44
CA VAL A 223 12.80 -3.29 8.61
C VAL A 223 12.14 -2.83 7.31
N GLN A 224 12.13 -3.71 6.32
CA GLN A 224 11.58 -3.49 5.00
C GLN A 224 10.76 -4.68 4.51
N ARG A 225 9.90 -4.45 3.54
CA ARG A 225 8.97 -5.46 3.01
C ARG A 225 8.62 -5.19 1.54
N PRO A 226 8.14 -6.19 0.80
CA PRO A 226 7.65 -5.97 -0.56
C PRO A 226 6.29 -5.29 -0.58
N PHE A 227 6.05 -4.50 -1.62
CA PHE A 227 4.74 -4.13 -2.14
C PHE A 227 4.40 -5.08 -3.28
N VAL A 228 3.31 -5.81 -3.13
CA VAL A 228 2.95 -6.92 -4.00
C VAL A 228 1.62 -6.63 -4.69
N LEU A 229 1.61 -6.78 -6.01
CA LEU A 229 0.41 -6.83 -6.82
C LEU A 229 -0.11 -8.27 -6.79
N VAL A 230 -1.38 -8.44 -6.45
CA VAL A 230 -2.00 -9.76 -6.32
C VAL A 230 -3.01 -9.96 -7.44
N THR A 231 -2.87 -11.08 -8.14
CA THR A 231 -3.81 -11.51 -9.20
C THR A 231 -4.23 -12.95 -8.98
N LYS A 232 -5.24 -13.41 -9.71
CA LYS A 232 -5.73 -14.77 -9.65
C LYS A 232 -5.25 -15.56 -10.87
N THR A 233 -4.64 -16.72 -10.65
CA THR A 233 -3.96 -17.50 -11.72
C THR A 233 -4.91 -18.09 -12.75
N ASP A 234 -6.16 -18.35 -12.39
CA ASP A 234 -7.20 -18.93 -13.24
C ASP A 234 -8.12 -17.89 -13.91
N VAL A 235 -7.85 -16.60 -13.70
CA VAL A 235 -8.65 -15.49 -14.25
C VAL A 235 -7.76 -14.61 -15.13
N THR A 236 -8.15 -14.45 -16.38
CA THR A 236 -7.52 -13.50 -17.28
C THR A 236 -8.00 -12.09 -16.95
N LEU A 237 -7.08 -11.18 -16.69
CA LEU A 237 -7.40 -9.76 -16.50
C LEU A 237 -8.10 -9.20 -17.76
N SER A 238 -8.98 -8.23 -17.58
CA SER A 238 -9.53 -7.46 -18.70
C SER A 238 -8.41 -6.75 -19.45
N GLU A 239 -8.64 -6.35 -20.70
CA GLU A 239 -7.65 -5.63 -21.51
C GLU A 239 -7.15 -4.36 -20.80
N SER A 240 -8.05 -3.61 -20.15
CA SER A 240 -7.73 -2.43 -19.39
C SER A 240 -6.87 -2.75 -18.16
N ALA A 241 -7.24 -3.78 -17.40
CA ALA A 241 -6.49 -4.19 -16.20
C ALA A 241 -5.11 -4.75 -16.56
N GLN A 242 -5.01 -5.54 -17.63
CA GLN A 242 -3.73 -6.05 -18.13
C GLN A 242 -2.81 -4.92 -18.62
N SER A 243 -3.38 -3.93 -19.32
CA SER A 243 -2.62 -2.77 -19.77
C SER A 243 -2.07 -1.96 -18.58
N PHE A 244 -2.89 -1.75 -17.55
CA PHE A 244 -2.44 -1.10 -16.31
C PHE A 244 -1.37 -1.91 -15.58
N PHE A 245 -1.57 -3.22 -15.44
CA PHE A 245 -0.59 -4.12 -14.82
C PHE A 245 0.75 -4.07 -15.55
N ASN A 246 0.75 -4.15 -16.89
CA ASN A 246 1.95 -4.06 -17.70
C ASN A 246 2.66 -2.71 -17.56
N PHE A 247 1.89 -1.60 -17.48
CA PHE A 247 2.45 -0.28 -17.27
C PHE A 247 3.17 -0.18 -15.91
N ILE A 248 2.50 -0.55 -14.82
CA ILE A 248 3.05 -0.38 -13.47
C ILE A 248 4.24 -1.29 -13.19
N THR A 249 4.39 -2.40 -13.92
CA THR A 249 5.53 -3.33 -13.82
C THR A 249 6.65 -3.02 -14.83
N SER A 250 6.48 -2.00 -15.67
CA SER A 250 7.45 -1.62 -16.70
C SER A 250 8.53 -0.66 -16.19
N GLU A 251 9.62 -0.52 -16.96
CA GLU A 251 10.66 0.49 -16.70
C GLU A 251 10.11 1.92 -16.71
N ALA A 252 9.06 2.20 -17.50
CA ALA A 252 8.44 3.52 -17.57
C ALA A 252 7.83 3.97 -16.23
N ALA A 253 7.42 3.03 -15.38
CA ALA A 253 6.85 3.31 -14.05
C ALA A 253 7.91 3.61 -12.97
N GLN A 254 9.17 3.23 -13.17
CA GLN A 254 10.21 3.32 -12.12
C GLN A 254 10.38 4.74 -11.58
N GLY A 255 10.41 5.75 -12.46
CA GLY A 255 10.53 7.15 -12.03
C GLY A 255 9.39 7.61 -11.12
N ILE A 256 8.18 7.12 -11.37
CA ILE A 256 6.98 7.42 -10.57
C ILE A 256 7.06 6.69 -9.23
N ILE A 257 7.49 5.42 -9.22
CA ILE A 257 7.67 4.61 -8.02
C ILE A 257 8.70 5.26 -7.08
N ILE A 258 9.86 5.68 -7.61
CA ILE A 258 10.90 6.40 -6.85
C ILE A 258 10.35 7.73 -6.31
N ALA A 259 9.68 8.53 -7.13
CA ALA A 259 9.08 9.79 -6.69
C ALA A 259 8.00 9.61 -5.61
N ALA A 260 7.36 8.44 -5.57
CA ALA A 260 6.45 8.08 -4.49
C ALA A 260 7.17 7.69 -3.19
N GLY A 261 8.50 7.49 -3.20
CA GLY A 261 9.34 7.20 -2.04
C GLY A 261 9.50 5.70 -1.74
N VAL A 262 9.37 4.85 -2.74
CA VAL A 262 9.60 3.41 -2.64
C VAL A 262 10.65 2.95 -3.66
N VAL A 263 11.32 1.83 -3.39
CA VAL A 263 12.40 1.29 -4.22
C VAL A 263 11.81 0.29 -5.22
N PRO A 264 11.89 0.54 -6.56
CA PRO A 264 11.42 -0.41 -7.55
C PRO A 264 12.05 -1.80 -7.38
N ALA A 265 11.29 -2.85 -7.71
CA ALA A 265 11.77 -4.24 -7.62
C ALA A 265 12.72 -4.60 -8.79
N ASN A 266 12.65 -3.88 -9.93
CA ASN A 266 13.41 -4.13 -11.15
C ASN A 266 14.43 -3.03 -11.41
#